data_96a882f18341e156b918cc73f03b7fd0
#
_entry.id   96a882f18341e156b918cc73f03b7fd0
#
_cell.length_a   1.000
_cell.length_b   1.000
_cell.length_c   1.000
_cell.angle_alpha   90.00
_cell.angle_beta   90.00
_cell.angle_gamma   90.00
#
_symmetry.space_group_name_H-M   'P 1'
#
loop_
_entity.id
_entity.type
_entity.pdbx_description
1 polymer ?
#
loop_
_entity_poly.entity_id
_entity_poly.type
_entity_poly.pdbx_seq_one_letter_code
_entity_poly.pdbx_strand_id
1 'polypeptide(L)'
;MNNSLFKAALAEFVGTFALIFVGGAVVSAAIVNGWDVVPPALGHGLIIAGMVFAFGHVSGGSFNPAVTLALLVGGKMQIDRAVIYWIAQFAG
;
A
#
# COMPACT_ATOMS: atom_id res chain seq x y z
N MET A 1 19.89 9.26 0.31
CA MET A 1 18.91 8.35 0.92
C MET A 1 19.67 7.15 1.47
N ASN A 2 19.46 6.79 2.71
CA ASN A 2 20.16 5.66 3.32
C ASN A 2 19.51 4.32 2.87
N ASN A 3 20.20 3.21 3.14
CA ASN A 3 19.72 1.88 2.73
C ASN A 3 18.40 1.50 3.37
N SER A 4 18.18 1.90 4.62
CA SER A 4 16.95 1.61 5.34
C SER A 4 15.76 2.32 4.69
N LEU A 5 15.92 3.58 4.34
CA LEU A 5 14.87 4.35 3.68
C LEU A 5 14.63 3.87 2.25
N PHE A 6 15.69 3.46 1.54
CA PHE A 6 15.55 2.87 0.20
C PHE A 6 14.76 1.57 0.26
N LYS A 7 15.06 0.69 1.22
CA LYS A 7 14.32 -0.56 1.40
C LYS A 7 12.86 -0.29 1.74
N ALA A 8 12.60 0.68 2.61
CA ALA A 8 11.23 1.08 2.95
C ALA A 8 10.50 1.61 1.71
N ALA A 9 11.13 2.44 0.90
CA ALA A 9 10.54 2.96 -0.33
C ALA A 9 10.23 1.82 -1.32
N LEU A 10 11.15 0.88 -1.47
CA LEU A 10 10.93 -0.29 -2.33
C LEU A 10 9.77 -1.14 -1.83
N ALA A 11 9.67 -1.36 -0.53
CA ALA A 11 8.55 -2.09 0.08
C ALA A 11 7.22 -1.36 -0.17
N GLU A 12 7.19 -0.03 -0.05
CA GLU A 12 5.98 0.75 -0.35
C GLU A 12 5.61 0.68 -1.82
N PHE A 13 6.58 0.70 -2.72
CA PHE A 13 6.35 0.52 -4.15
C PHE A 13 5.72 -0.85 -4.44
N VAL A 14 6.34 -1.91 -3.95
CA VAL A 14 5.87 -3.29 -4.20
C VAL A 14 4.51 -3.52 -3.58
N GLY A 15 4.32 -3.08 -2.34
CA GLY A 15 3.06 -3.25 -1.62
C GLY A 15 1.91 -2.50 -2.28
N THR A 16 2.13 -1.26 -2.70
CA THR A 16 1.13 -0.47 -3.40
C THR A 16 0.82 -1.06 -4.76
N PHE A 17 1.84 -1.52 -5.49
CA PHE A 17 1.62 -2.22 -6.76
C PHE A 17 0.75 -3.45 -6.55
N ALA A 18 1.07 -4.29 -5.58
CA ALA A 18 0.31 -5.50 -5.30
C ALA A 18 -1.14 -5.18 -4.90
N LEU A 19 -1.34 -4.16 -4.09
CA LEU A 19 -2.68 -3.73 -3.67
C LEU A 19 -3.53 -3.32 -4.88
N ILE A 20 -3.00 -2.49 -5.76
CA ILE A 20 -3.73 -2.01 -6.93
C ILE A 20 -3.92 -3.13 -7.95
N PHE A 21 -2.91 -3.98 -8.16
CA PHE A 21 -3.00 -5.09 -9.10
C PHE A 21 -4.07 -6.10 -8.67
N VAL A 22 -4.02 -6.57 -7.44
CA VAL A 22 -4.98 -7.55 -6.92
C VAL A 22 -6.35 -6.91 -6.72
N GLY A 23 -6.40 -5.70 -6.15
CA GLY A 23 -7.64 -4.97 -5.95
C GLY A 23 -8.37 -4.69 -7.26
N GLY A 24 -7.63 -4.21 -8.26
CA GLY A 24 -8.18 -3.97 -9.59
C GLY A 24 -8.65 -5.24 -10.28
N ALA A 25 -7.88 -6.32 -10.15
CA ALA A 25 -8.23 -7.61 -10.72
C ALA A 25 -9.53 -8.16 -10.14
N VAL A 26 -9.69 -8.13 -8.81
CA VAL A 26 -10.90 -8.66 -8.17
C VAL A 26 -12.13 -7.78 -8.45
N VAL A 27 -11.96 -6.47 -8.52
CA VAL A 27 -13.06 -5.56 -8.91
C VAL A 27 -13.49 -5.84 -10.34
N SER A 28 -12.53 -5.98 -11.27
CA SER A 28 -12.83 -6.27 -12.65
C SER A 28 -13.55 -7.62 -12.80
N ALA A 29 -13.09 -8.65 -12.11
CA ALA A 29 -13.73 -9.95 -12.10
C ALA A 29 -15.15 -9.87 -11.52
N ALA A 30 -15.35 -9.09 -10.46
CA ALA A 30 -16.68 -8.92 -9.87
C ALA A 30 -17.66 -8.26 -10.83
N ILE A 31 -17.21 -7.24 -11.57
CA ILE A 31 -18.04 -6.55 -12.57
C ILE A 31 -18.44 -7.51 -13.69
N VAL A 32 -17.47 -8.24 -14.23
CA VAL A 32 -17.72 -9.17 -15.36
C VAL A 32 -18.63 -10.32 -14.95
N ASN A 33 -18.48 -10.85 -13.72
CA ASN A 33 -19.23 -12.01 -13.25
C ASN A 33 -20.50 -11.64 -12.47
N GLY A 34 -20.77 -10.36 -12.27
CA GLY A 34 -21.96 -9.93 -11.51
C GLY A 34 -21.87 -10.24 -10.03
N TRP A 35 -20.69 -10.32 -9.47
CA TRP A 35 -20.51 -10.56 -8.04
C TRP A 35 -20.91 -9.33 -7.22
N ASP A 36 -21.26 -9.53 -5.95
CA ASP A 36 -21.49 -8.43 -5.02
C ASP A 36 -20.15 -7.83 -4.53
N VAL A 37 -20.21 -7.02 -3.47
CA VAL A 37 -19.03 -6.31 -2.94
C VAL A 37 -18.13 -7.17 -2.06
N VAL A 38 -18.58 -8.37 -1.67
CA VAL A 38 -17.82 -9.21 -0.71
C VAL A 38 -16.49 -9.68 -1.29
N PRO A 39 -16.41 -10.26 -2.52
CA PRO A 39 -15.13 -10.66 -3.06
C PRO A 39 -14.15 -9.49 -3.25
N PRO A 40 -14.55 -8.32 -3.78
CA PRO A 40 -13.64 -7.16 -3.83
C PRO A 40 -13.16 -6.72 -2.45
N ALA A 41 -14.03 -6.67 -1.46
CA ALA A 41 -13.66 -6.30 -0.10
C ALA A 41 -12.66 -7.29 0.51
N LEU A 42 -12.90 -8.58 0.35
CA LEU A 42 -11.99 -9.63 0.82
C LEU A 42 -10.66 -9.57 0.10
N GLY A 43 -10.66 -9.36 -1.22
CA GLY A 43 -9.42 -9.26 -2.01
C GLY A 43 -8.55 -8.11 -1.54
N HIS A 44 -9.13 -6.93 -1.34
CA HIS A 44 -8.41 -5.78 -0.82
C HIS A 44 -7.89 -6.04 0.59
N GLY A 45 -8.73 -6.56 1.48
CA GLY A 45 -8.33 -6.85 2.86
C GLY A 45 -7.21 -7.87 2.94
N LEU A 46 -7.29 -8.94 2.16
CA LEU A 46 -6.29 -10.00 2.17
C LEU A 46 -4.95 -9.52 1.61
N ILE A 47 -4.95 -8.75 0.51
CA ILE A 47 -3.68 -8.26 -0.04
C ILE A 47 -3.04 -7.22 0.88
N ILE A 48 -3.82 -6.36 1.52
CA ILE A 48 -3.30 -5.41 2.51
C ILE A 48 -2.67 -6.18 3.66
N ALA A 49 -3.38 -7.16 4.22
CA ALA A 49 -2.87 -7.98 5.33
C ALA A 49 -1.59 -8.71 4.92
N GLY A 50 -1.57 -9.29 3.72
CA GLY A 50 -0.40 -9.99 3.22
C GLY A 50 0.81 -9.07 3.05
N MET A 51 0.61 -7.87 2.51
CA MET A 51 1.70 -6.92 2.30
C MET A 51 2.19 -6.31 3.63
N VAL A 52 1.30 -6.03 4.55
CA VAL A 52 1.69 -5.58 5.90
C VAL A 52 2.48 -6.67 6.61
N PHE A 53 2.04 -7.92 6.51
CA PHE A 53 2.75 -9.05 7.10
C PHE A 53 4.14 -9.21 6.49
N ALA A 54 4.24 -9.07 5.16
CA ALA A 54 5.51 -9.23 4.44
C ALA A 54 6.48 -8.07 4.67
N PHE A 55 5.99 -6.83 4.64
CA PHE A 55 6.83 -5.64 4.56
C PHE A 55 6.62 -4.64 5.70
N GLY A 56 5.70 -4.90 6.62
CA GLY A 56 5.41 -3.98 7.72
C GLY A 56 6.64 -3.68 8.58
N HIS A 57 7.50 -4.65 8.78
CA HIS A 57 8.74 -4.47 9.53
C HIS A 57 9.79 -3.65 8.76
N VAL A 58 9.61 -3.49 7.45
CA VAL A 58 10.54 -2.72 6.60
C VAL A 58 10.07 -1.28 6.45
N SER A 59 8.80 -1.05 6.14
CA SER A 59 8.26 0.27 5.82
C SER A 59 7.18 0.76 6.79
N GLY A 60 6.67 -0.10 7.66
CA GLY A 60 5.49 0.18 8.47
C GLY A 60 4.17 -0.14 7.78
N GLY A 61 4.20 -0.50 6.49
CA GLY A 61 3.01 -0.99 5.79
C GLY A 61 1.96 0.06 5.52
N SER A 62 2.37 1.29 5.17
CA SER A 62 1.45 2.37 4.84
C SER A 62 0.69 2.09 3.53
N PHE A 63 1.40 1.88 2.44
CA PHE A 63 0.91 1.50 1.11
C PHE A 63 -0.18 2.41 0.54
N ASN A 64 -0.41 3.58 1.14
CA ASN A 64 -1.50 4.47 0.80
C ASN A 64 -1.10 5.90 1.10
N PRO A 65 -1.20 6.83 0.13
CA PRO A 65 -0.84 8.23 0.36
C PRO A 65 -1.65 8.90 1.48
N ALA A 66 -2.91 8.52 1.65
CA ALA A 66 -3.74 9.08 2.72
C ALA A 66 -3.28 8.60 4.11
N VAL A 67 -2.87 7.34 4.23
CA VAL A 67 -2.32 6.80 5.48
C VAL A 67 -0.98 7.48 5.78
N THR A 68 -0.14 7.71 4.78
CA THR A 68 1.12 8.42 4.93
C THR A 68 0.87 9.86 5.41
N LEU A 69 -0.12 10.54 4.85
CA LEU A 69 -0.51 11.88 5.30
C LEU A 69 -0.95 11.86 6.77
N ALA A 70 -1.76 10.89 7.15
CA ALA A 70 -2.22 10.75 8.53
C ALA A 70 -1.05 10.54 9.50
N LEU A 71 -0.07 9.71 9.12
CA LEU A 71 1.13 9.49 9.92
C LEU A 71 1.97 10.76 10.06
N LEU A 72 2.10 11.53 8.98
CA LEU A 72 2.81 12.80 9.00
C LEU A 72 2.13 13.81 9.92
N VAL A 73 0.82 13.98 9.77
CA VAL A 73 0.03 14.93 10.59
C VAL A 73 0.02 14.50 12.04
N GLY A 74 -0.05 13.19 12.31
CA GLY A 74 -0.02 12.64 13.66
C GLY A 74 1.36 12.63 14.33
N GLY A 75 2.39 13.12 13.65
CA GLY A 75 3.75 13.17 14.20
C GLY A 75 4.46 11.82 14.25
N LYS A 76 3.93 10.82 13.53
CA LYS A 76 4.52 9.47 13.49
C LYS A 76 5.53 9.30 12.36
N MET A 77 5.63 10.25 11.44
CA MET A 77 6.50 10.19 10.29
C MET A 77 7.04 11.59 9.98
N GLN A 78 8.32 11.68 9.62
CA GLN A 78 8.95 12.94 9.21
C GLN A 78 8.61 13.26 7.76
N ILE A 79 8.67 14.54 7.39
CA ILE A 79 8.24 15.00 6.07
C ILE A 79 9.09 14.42 4.93
N ASP A 80 10.41 14.29 5.11
CA ASP A 80 11.30 13.71 4.10
C ASP A 80 10.92 12.26 3.79
N ARG A 81 10.64 11.48 4.83
CA ARG A 81 10.19 10.10 4.69
C ARG A 81 8.81 10.03 4.02
N ALA A 82 7.89 10.92 4.39
CA ALA A 82 6.56 10.99 3.79
C ALA A 82 6.63 11.29 2.29
N VAL A 83 7.48 12.21 1.88
CA VAL A 83 7.65 12.55 0.46
C VAL A 83 8.16 11.34 -0.32
N ILE A 84 9.14 10.61 0.20
CA ILE A 84 9.68 9.41 -0.44
C ILE A 84 8.61 8.32 -0.52
N TYR A 85 7.81 8.15 0.53
CA TYR A 85 6.72 7.19 0.54
C TYR A 85 5.67 7.55 -0.52
N TRP A 86 5.31 8.83 -0.65
CA TRP A 86 4.37 9.25 -1.68
C TRP A 86 4.89 8.97 -3.09
N ILE A 87 6.16 9.26 -3.35
CA ILE A 87 6.77 8.96 -4.65
C ILE A 87 6.70 7.46 -4.92
N ALA A 88 7.08 6.62 -3.98
CA ALA A 88 7.04 5.16 -4.12
C ALA A 88 5.61 4.66 -4.32
N GLN A 89 4.66 5.16 -3.55
CA GLN A 89 3.26 4.75 -3.61
C GLN A 89 2.61 5.15 -4.94
N PHE A 90 2.85 6.36 -5.42
CA PHE A 90 2.31 6.80 -6.70
C PHE A 90 2.98 6.11 -7.89
N ALA A 91 4.24 5.69 -7.76
CA ALA A 91 4.92 4.90 -8.78
C ALA A 91 4.43 3.44 -8.80
N GLY A 92 4.06 2.92 -7.65
CA GLY A 92 3.54 1.56 -7.56
C GLY A 92 2.08 1.47 -7.92
#